data_b490eeb524992635a30db1364bc2717b
#
_entry.id   b490eeb524992635a30db1364bc2717b
#
_cell.length_a   1.000
_cell.length_b   1.000
_cell.length_c   1.000
_cell.angle_alpha   90.00
_cell.angle_beta   90.00
_cell.angle_gamma   90.00
#
_symmetry.space_group_name_H-M   'P 1'
#
loop_
_entity.id
_entity.type
_entity.pdbx_description
1 polymer ?
#
loop_
_entity_poly.entity_id
_entity_poly.type
_entity_poly.pdbx_seq_one_letter_code
_entity_poly.pdbx_strand_id
1 'polypeptide(L)'
;ATTPFGMVQVSPNTITGGDNGSGYSYEHETIEGFAFTQMSGIGWYGDLGNLLVMPTVGDLRTNSGKEGGVAGYRSRYDKSSEEAKAGYYKVLLSDYQIQAEATAAPHSGMLRFVFPENKQSRIQLDLARRVGGTSTYQAVQVIDDHTIAGRMECTPEGGGWGNGEGSSRYTVYFMRSFPNR
;
A
#
# COMPACT_ATOMS: atom_id res chain seq x y z
N ALA A 1 8.11 6.67 3.70
CA ALA A 1 8.81 6.73 5.00
C ALA A 1 9.74 5.52 5.13
N THR A 2 10.97 5.76 5.47
CA THR A 2 11.99 4.72 5.71
C THR A 2 13.02 5.21 6.71
N THR A 3 13.72 4.29 7.36
CA THR A 3 14.91 4.57 8.18
C THR A 3 16.16 4.09 7.44
N PRO A 4 17.34 4.65 7.72
CA PRO A 4 18.58 4.14 7.14
C PRO A 4 18.75 2.65 7.44
N PHE A 5 19.01 1.86 6.39
CA PHE A 5 19.16 0.39 6.46
C PHE A 5 17.94 -0.36 7.01
N GLY A 6 16.75 0.30 7.03
CA GLY A 6 15.53 -0.36 7.45
C GLY A 6 14.99 -1.34 6.40
N MET A 7 14.40 -2.43 6.88
CA MET A 7 13.74 -3.44 6.02
C MET A 7 12.35 -2.99 5.57
N VAL A 8 11.77 -2.00 6.25
CA VAL A 8 10.41 -1.52 5.96
C VAL A 8 10.49 -0.15 5.31
N GLN A 9 9.86 -0.04 4.16
CA GLN A 9 9.69 1.21 3.44
C GLN A 9 8.20 1.42 3.18
N VAL A 10 7.58 2.26 3.99
CA VAL A 10 6.16 2.60 3.84
C VAL A 10 6.02 3.77 2.89
N SER A 11 5.26 3.58 1.81
CA SER A 11 5.03 4.63 0.83
C SER A 11 3.61 4.53 0.26
N PRO A 12 3.04 5.64 -0.21
CA PRO A 12 1.84 5.58 -1.02
C PRO A 12 2.13 4.82 -2.33
N ASN A 13 1.12 4.10 -2.78
CA ASN A 13 1.08 3.45 -4.07
C ASN A 13 0.11 4.22 -4.97
N THR A 14 0.60 4.74 -6.08
CA THR A 14 -0.22 5.56 -6.99
C THR A 14 -0.68 4.78 -8.22
N ILE A 15 0.05 3.72 -8.57
CA ILE A 15 -0.33 2.84 -9.68
C ILE A 15 0.20 1.42 -9.45
N THR A 16 -0.56 0.43 -9.93
CA THR A 16 -0.12 -0.95 -10.02
C THR A 16 0.10 -1.31 -11.48
N GLY A 17 1.23 -1.93 -11.76
CA GLY A 17 1.64 -2.32 -13.12
C GLY A 17 2.34 -1.18 -13.89
N GLY A 18 2.78 -1.49 -15.09
CA GLY A 18 3.49 -0.56 -15.95
C GLY A 18 4.89 -0.22 -15.47
N ASP A 19 5.43 0.87 -16.00
CA ASP A 19 6.77 1.37 -15.70
C ASP A 19 6.73 2.26 -14.44
N ASN A 20 6.54 1.66 -13.30
CA ASN A 20 6.45 2.36 -12.03
C ASN A 20 7.24 1.64 -10.93
N GLY A 21 8.56 1.69 -11.04
CA GLY A 21 9.49 0.91 -10.22
C GLY A 21 9.34 1.09 -8.70
N SER A 22 8.87 2.23 -8.24
CA SER A 22 8.74 2.50 -6.79
C SER A 22 7.30 2.48 -6.27
N GLY A 23 6.31 2.28 -7.14
CA GLY A 23 4.89 2.34 -6.78
C GLY A 23 4.33 3.74 -6.61
N TYR A 24 5.15 4.78 -6.54
CA TYR A 24 4.75 6.17 -6.42
C TYR A 24 5.31 7.00 -7.59
N SER A 25 4.44 7.81 -8.19
CA SER A 25 4.84 8.86 -9.11
C SER A 25 4.15 10.18 -8.75
N TYR A 26 4.91 11.26 -8.73
CA TYR A 26 4.38 12.59 -8.48
C TYR A 26 3.39 13.08 -9.56
N GLU A 27 3.52 12.55 -10.79
CA GLU A 27 2.61 12.87 -11.89
C GLU A 27 1.19 12.31 -11.69
N HIS A 28 1.03 11.28 -10.86
CA HIS A 28 -0.27 10.67 -10.62
C HIS A 28 -1.11 11.52 -9.65
N GLU A 29 -2.42 11.44 -9.81
CA GLU A 29 -3.39 12.23 -9.04
C GLU A 29 -4.14 11.41 -7.98
N THR A 30 -3.97 10.09 -7.98
CA THR A 30 -4.68 9.20 -7.07
C THR A 30 -3.74 8.26 -6.33
N ILE A 31 -4.10 7.94 -5.09
CA ILE A 31 -3.42 6.93 -4.24
C ILE A 31 -4.32 5.70 -4.15
N GLU A 32 -3.75 4.52 -4.41
CA GLU A 32 -4.40 3.22 -4.25
C GLU A 32 -4.35 2.70 -2.81
N GLY A 33 -3.38 3.15 -2.05
CA GLY A 33 -3.13 2.74 -0.67
C GLY A 33 -1.68 2.95 -0.28
N PHE A 34 -1.30 2.40 0.86
CA PHE A 34 0.04 2.48 1.42
C PHE A 34 0.61 1.08 1.56
N ALA A 35 1.76 0.83 0.95
CA ALA A 35 2.44 -0.45 1.01
C ALA A 35 3.69 -0.39 1.89
N PHE A 36 4.15 -1.52 2.39
CA PHE A 36 5.20 -1.61 3.41
C PHE A 36 6.55 -2.10 2.88
N THR A 37 6.56 -2.66 1.69
CA THR A 37 7.76 -3.22 1.06
C THR A 37 8.12 -2.48 -0.22
N GLN A 38 7.94 -1.17 -0.25
CA GLN A 38 8.31 -0.36 -1.39
C GLN A 38 9.83 -0.38 -1.58
N MET A 39 10.26 -0.36 -2.83
CA MET A 39 11.66 -0.15 -3.14
C MET A 39 11.91 1.33 -3.41
N SER A 40 12.95 1.90 -2.81
CA SER A 40 13.39 3.25 -3.10
C SER A 40 14.53 3.23 -4.12
N GLY A 41 14.44 4.12 -5.07
CA GLY A 41 15.60 4.69 -5.72
C GLY A 41 15.96 4.22 -7.09
N ILE A 42 15.65 3.06 -7.59
CA ILE A 42 16.11 2.71 -8.94
C ILE A 42 15.14 1.81 -9.66
N GLY A 43 14.63 2.32 -10.73
CA GLY A 43 14.31 1.53 -11.89
C GLY A 43 12.99 0.81 -11.77
N TRP A 44 12.76 0.18 -12.73
CA TRP A 44 11.62 -0.47 -13.28
C TRP A 44 11.61 -1.95 -12.87
N TYR A 45 11.12 -2.25 -11.69
CA TYR A 45 11.16 -3.63 -11.23
C TYR A 45 9.80 -4.27 -11.02
N GLY A 46 8.76 -3.51 -10.74
CA GLY A 46 7.40 -4.03 -10.62
C GLY A 46 7.19 -5.09 -9.55
N ASP A 47 8.17 -5.31 -8.69
CA ASP A 47 8.08 -6.24 -7.58
C ASP A 47 7.99 -5.49 -6.25
N LEU A 48 7.59 -6.22 -5.20
CA LEU A 48 7.32 -5.64 -3.89
C LEU A 48 6.13 -4.66 -3.89
N GLY A 49 6.06 -3.74 -2.94
CA GLY A 49 4.85 -2.94 -2.75
C GLY A 49 3.69 -3.77 -2.20
N ASN A 50 4.02 -4.79 -1.42
CA ASN A 50 3.07 -5.71 -0.83
C ASN A 50 2.39 -5.10 0.39
N LEU A 51 1.30 -5.73 0.79
CA LEU A 51 0.54 -5.33 1.96
C LEU A 51 -0.09 -3.93 1.79
N LEU A 52 -0.86 -3.78 0.73
CA LEU A 52 -1.52 -2.52 0.44
C LEU A 52 -2.65 -2.25 1.43
N VAL A 53 -2.57 -1.12 2.10
CA VAL A 53 -3.53 -0.66 3.10
C VAL A 53 -4.20 0.60 2.63
N MET A 54 -5.53 0.63 2.60
CA MET A 54 -6.29 1.80 2.22
C MET A 54 -7.38 2.11 3.24
N PRO A 55 -7.37 3.30 3.86
CA PRO A 55 -8.48 3.76 4.68
C PRO A 55 -9.61 4.28 3.76
N THR A 56 -10.84 3.91 4.06
CA THR A 56 -12.02 4.33 3.28
C THR A 56 -13.20 4.65 4.18
N VAL A 57 -14.13 5.44 3.65
CA VAL A 57 -15.46 5.67 4.23
C VAL A 57 -16.55 5.41 3.19
N GLY A 58 -17.76 5.11 3.62
CA GLY A 58 -18.88 4.83 2.73
C GLY A 58 -18.94 3.39 2.26
N ASP A 59 -19.45 3.12 1.07
CA ASP A 59 -19.67 1.78 0.56
C ASP A 59 -18.36 1.02 0.33
N LEU A 60 -18.38 -0.28 0.64
CA LEU A 60 -17.23 -1.16 0.39
C LEU A 60 -17.01 -1.34 -1.11
N ARG A 61 -15.80 -1.05 -1.55
CA ARG A 61 -15.33 -1.30 -2.91
C ARG A 61 -14.18 -2.30 -2.87
N THR A 62 -14.23 -3.31 -3.70
CA THR A 62 -13.28 -4.44 -3.68
C THR A 62 -12.18 -4.34 -4.75
N ASN A 63 -12.24 -3.34 -5.60
CA ASN A 63 -11.18 -3.06 -6.59
C ASN A 63 -10.63 -1.65 -6.39
N SER A 64 -9.39 -1.42 -6.81
CA SER A 64 -8.75 -0.11 -6.67
C SER A 64 -9.29 0.94 -7.63
N GLY A 65 -9.95 0.52 -8.72
CA GLY A 65 -10.27 1.41 -9.82
C GLY A 65 -9.08 1.67 -10.73
N LYS A 66 -9.24 2.64 -11.63
CA LYS A 66 -8.18 3.13 -12.52
C LYS A 66 -7.95 4.61 -12.27
N GLU A 67 -6.73 5.07 -12.50
CA GLU A 67 -6.46 6.49 -12.53
C GLU A 67 -7.33 7.17 -13.61
N GLY A 68 -7.91 8.32 -13.28
CA GLY A 68 -8.73 9.08 -14.21
C GLY A 68 -10.21 8.68 -14.32
N GLY A 69 -10.75 7.78 -13.46
CA GLY A 69 -12.19 7.77 -13.37
C GLY A 69 -12.97 6.49 -13.20
N VAL A 70 -12.39 5.34 -13.04
CA VAL A 70 -13.20 4.17 -12.70
C VAL A 70 -13.38 4.07 -11.20
N ALA A 71 -14.63 4.05 -10.76
CA ALA A 71 -15.00 3.92 -9.37
C ALA A 71 -14.37 2.67 -8.71
N GLY A 72 -13.41 2.89 -7.82
CA GLY A 72 -12.75 1.90 -7.01
C GLY A 72 -12.52 2.46 -5.62
N TYR A 73 -11.68 1.80 -4.80
CA TYR A 73 -11.35 2.31 -3.48
C TYR A 73 -10.20 3.33 -3.48
N ARG A 74 -9.50 3.57 -4.62
CA ARG A 74 -8.47 4.63 -4.70
C ARG A 74 -9.07 6.00 -4.40
N SER A 75 -8.26 6.92 -3.95
CA SER A 75 -8.64 8.30 -3.68
C SER A 75 -7.75 9.27 -4.43
N ARG A 76 -8.33 10.33 -4.95
CA ARG A 76 -7.56 11.54 -5.24
C ARG A 76 -6.91 12.04 -3.97
N TYR A 77 -5.80 12.73 -4.10
CA TYR A 77 -5.12 13.35 -2.98
C TYR A 77 -4.74 14.79 -3.29
N ASP A 78 -4.65 15.58 -2.24
CA ASP A 78 -4.22 16.97 -2.36
C ASP A 78 -2.69 17.03 -2.26
N LYS A 79 -2.04 17.29 -3.38
CA LYS A 79 -0.57 17.42 -3.46
C LYS A 79 -0.03 18.56 -2.58
N SER A 80 -0.82 19.60 -2.36
CA SER A 80 -0.42 20.68 -1.46
C SER A 80 -0.39 20.24 0.01
N SER A 81 -1.08 19.14 0.34
CA SER A 81 -1.08 18.53 1.68
C SER A 81 0.04 17.53 1.89
N GLU A 82 0.77 17.16 0.84
CA GLU A 82 1.88 16.22 0.97
C GLU A 82 3.01 16.81 1.79
N GLU A 83 3.42 16.04 2.76
CA GLU A 83 4.62 16.32 3.56
C GLU A 83 5.48 15.05 3.59
N ALA A 84 6.69 15.16 3.07
CA ALA A 84 7.65 14.07 3.04
C ALA A 84 8.98 14.49 3.68
N LYS A 85 9.43 13.74 4.65
CA LYS A 85 10.74 13.89 5.31
C LYS A 85 11.32 12.52 5.62
N ALA A 86 12.59 12.49 6.01
CA ALA A 86 13.20 11.24 6.46
C ALA A 86 12.35 10.58 7.55
N GLY A 87 11.93 9.34 7.32
CA GLY A 87 11.14 8.55 8.26
C GLY A 87 9.65 8.93 8.37
N TYR A 88 9.16 9.92 7.64
CA TYR A 88 7.76 10.38 7.77
C TYR A 88 7.15 10.78 6.43
N TYR A 89 5.87 10.48 6.29
CA TYR A 89 5.04 10.92 5.17
C TYR A 89 3.63 11.25 5.65
N LYS A 90 3.01 12.27 5.05
CA LYS A 90 1.62 12.65 5.33
C LYS A 90 0.94 13.14 4.06
N VAL A 91 -0.37 12.89 3.94
CA VAL A 91 -1.22 13.36 2.83
C VAL A 91 -2.69 13.38 3.22
N LEU A 92 -3.49 14.24 2.57
CA LEU A 92 -4.95 14.21 2.64
C LEU A 92 -5.52 13.43 1.44
N LEU A 93 -6.25 12.36 1.73
CA LEU A 93 -7.04 11.61 0.76
C LEU A 93 -8.35 12.34 0.52
N SER A 94 -8.44 13.06 -0.61
CA SER A 94 -9.48 14.07 -0.85
C SER A 94 -10.88 13.48 -0.99
N ASP A 95 -11.02 12.29 -1.61
CA ASP A 95 -12.33 11.67 -1.81
C ASP A 95 -12.94 11.14 -0.51
N TYR A 96 -12.13 10.84 0.48
CA TYR A 96 -12.55 10.31 1.78
C TYR A 96 -12.41 11.31 2.92
N GLN A 97 -11.74 12.46 2.68
CA GLN A 97 -11.38 13.44 3.72
C GLN A 97 -10.62 12.79 4.89
N ILE A 98 -9.74 11.84 4.57
CA ILE A 98 -8.92 11.12 5.54
C ILE A 98 -7.50 11.65 5.49
N GLN A 99 -6.98 12.11 6.61
CA GLN A 99 -5.55 12.36 6.75
C GLN A 99 -4.83 11.04 6.99
N ALA A 100 -3.89 10.72 6.12
CA ALA A 100 -3.05 9.53 6.22
C ALA A 100 -1.62 9.95 6.57
N GLU A 101 -1.03 9.26 7.52
CA GLU A 101 0.36 9.44 7.93
C GLU A 101 1.07 8.10 7.98
N ALA A 102 2.34 8.10 7.62
CA ALA A 102 3.20 6.93 7.63
C ALA A 102 4.54 7.23 8.28
N THR A 103 5.02 6.29 9.07
CA THR A 103 6.39 6.30 9.61
C THR A 103 6.96 4.89 9.59
N ALA A 104 8.27 4.77 9.68
CA ALA A 104 8.96 3.49 9.67
C ALA A 104 10.04 3.44 10.75
N ALA A 105 10.24 2.25 11.29
CA ALA A 105 11.37 1.82 12.09
C ALA A 105 12.15 0.74 11.32
N PRO A 106 13.33 0.27 11.78
CA PRO A 106 14.13 -0.68 11.02
C PRO A 106 13.39 -1.96 10.59
N HIS A 107 12.45 -2.46 11.40
CA HIS A 107 11.73 -3.72 11.16
C HIS A 107 10.21 -3.58 11.19
N SER A 108 9.69 -2.37 11.30
CA SER A 108 8.24 -2.13 11.38
C SER A 108 7.85 -0.81 10.72
N GLY A 109 6.61 -0.72 10.31
CA GLY A 109 6.00 0.53 9.84
C GLY A 109 4.69 0.79 10.56
N MET A 110 4.35 2.06 10.67
CA MET A 110 3.09 2.49 11.28
C MET A 110 2.35 3.40 10.31
N LEU A 111 1.05 3.18 10.22
CA LEU A 111 0.10 4.08 9.56
C LEU A 111 -0.84 4.66 10.61
N ARG A 112 -1.09 5.95 10.53
CA ARG A 112 -2.13 6.63 11.30
C ARG A 112 -3.13 7.26 10.34
N PHE A 113 -4.41 7.02 10.57
CA PHE A 113 -5.49 7.57 9.79
C PHE A 113 -6.42 8.39 10.69
N VAL A 114 -6.67 9.63 10.29
CA VAL A 114 -7.67 10.47 10.92
C VAL A 114 -8.88 10.51 10.01
N PHE A 115 -9.95 9.86 10.45
CA PHE A 115 -11.19 9.77 9.71
C PHE A 115 -12.10 10.96 10.01
N PRO A 116 -12.90 11.41 9.05
CA PRO A 116 -14.05 12.26 9.35
C PRO A 116 -15.07 11.47 10.18
N GLU A 117 -15.96 12.15 10.86
CA GLU A 117 -17.07 11.49 11.56
C GLU A 117 -17.93 10.71 10.56
N ASN A 118 -17.86 9.39 10.61
CA ASN A 118 -18.56 8.50 9.71
C ASN A 118 -18.71 7.11 10.32
N LYS A 119 -19.93 6.53 10.20
CA LYS A 119 -20.24 5.18 10.72
C LYS A 119 -19.70 4.04 9.87
N GLN A 120 -19.25 4.33 8.65
CA GLN A 120 -18.74 3.35 7.68
C GLN A 120 -17.24 3.50 7.44
N SER A 121 -16.51 3.99 8.44
CA SER A 121 -15.05 4.05 8.38
C SER A 121 -14.44 2.66 8.48
N ARG A 122 -13.46 2.38 7.63
CA ARG A 122 -12.76 1.09 7.60
C ARG A 122 -11.32 1.21 7.13
N ILE A 123 -10.54 0.20 7.46
CA ILE A 123 -9.21 -0.02 6.90
C ILE A 123 -9.27 -1.29 6.05
N GLN A 124 -9.02 -1.17 4.76
CA GLN A 124 -8.97 -2.29 3.82
C GLN A 124 -7.52 -2.76 3.66
N LEU A 125 -7.35 -4.07 3.55
CA LEU A 125 -6.10 -4.70 3.16
C LEU A 125 -6.32 -5.38 1.82
N ASP A 126 -5.63 -4.91 0.79
CA ASP A 126 -5.62 -5.56 -0.51
C ASP A 126 -4.33 -6.39 -0.64
N LEU A 127 -4.47 -7.68 -0.39
CA LEU A 127 -3.36 -8.62 -0.47
C LEU A 127 -3.16 -9.17 -1.89
N ALA A 128 -4.08 -8.89 -2.80
CA ALA A 128 -3.90 -9.27 -4.18
C ALA A 128 -2.94 -8.33 -4.92
N ARG A 129 -2.71 -7.13 -4.42
CA ARG A 129 -1.92 -6.11 -5.11
C ARG A 129 -0.44 -6.12 -4.73
N ARG A 130 0.40 -5.90 -5.73
CA ARG A 130 1.79 -5.49 -5.63
C ARG A 130 2.13 -4.52 -6.77
N VAL A 131 3.24 -3.82 -6.72
CA VAL A 131 3.55 -2.75 -7.69
C VAL A 131 3.49 -3.23 -9.15
N GLY A 132 4.06 -4.36 -9.47
CA GLY A 132 4.12 -4.86 -10.85
C GLY A 132 2.97 -5.78 -11.26
N GLY A 133 2.00 -6.03 -10.39
CA GLY A 133 0.95 -7.00 -10.71
C GLY A 133 0.16 -7.46 -9.49
N THR A 134 -0.03 -8.79 -9.41
CA THR A 134 -0.84 -9.41 -8.36
C THR A 134 -0.07 -10.50 -7.63
N SER A 135 -0.42 -10.77 -6.38
CA SER A 135 -0.04 -12.00 -5.69
C SER A 135 -0.88 -13.17 -6.21
N THR A 136 -0.32 -14.36 -6.20
CA THR A 136 -0.98 -15.57 -6.72
C THR A 136 -1.67 -16.39 -5.64
N TYR A 137 -1.31 -16.15 -4.37
CA TYR A 137 -1.98 -16.74 -3.21
C TYR A 137 -1.94 -15.78 -2.02
N GLN A 138 -3.04 -15.75 -1.27
CA GLN A 138 -3.16 -14.94 -0.05
C GLN A 138 -3.78 -15.79 1.06
N ALA A 139 -3.28 -15.61 2.28
CA ALA A 139 -3.87 -16.19 3.47
C ALA A 139 -3.83 -15.18 4.61
N VAL A 140 -4.92 -15.12 5.37
CA VAL A 140 -5.04 -14.28 6.57
C VAL A 140 -5.61 -15.12 7.70
N GLN A 141 -5.05 -14.93 8.88
CA GLN A 141 -5.52 -15.48 10.14
C GLN A 141 -5.81 -14.33 11.10
N VAL A 142 -6.97 -14.33 11.70
CA VAL A 142 -7.28 -13.47 12.85
C VAL A 142 -6.68 -14.13 14.09
N ILE A 143 -5.78 -13.44 14.75
CA ILE A 143 -5.08 -13.92 15.96
C ILE A 143 -5.91 -13.55 17.19
N ASP A 144 -6.34 -12.30 17.25
CA ASP A 144 -7.20 -11.74 18.30
C ASP A 144 -7.99 -10.54 17.75
N ASP A 145 -8.70 -9.83 18.61
CA ASP A 145 -9.55 -8.69 18.24
C ASP A 145 -8.79 -7.51 17.63
N HIS A 146 -7.47 -7.50 17.75
CA HIS A 146 -6.61 -6.40 17.32
C HIS A 146 -5.48 -6.85 16.39
N THR A 147 -5.32 -8.15 16.19
CA THR A 147 -4.14 -8.69 15.48
C THR A 147 -4.54 -9.65 14.38
N ILE A 148 -4.00 -9.42 13.21
CA ILE A 148 -4.04 -10.36 12.09
C ILE A 148 -2.62 -10.74 11.67
N ALA A 149 -2.46 -11.96 11.19
CA ALA A 149 -1.25 -12.42 10.53
C ALA A 149 -1.58 -13.04 9.19
N GLY A 150 -0.61 -13.12 8.30
CA GLY A 150 -0.86 -13.73 7.01
C GLY A 150 0.35 -13.80 6.11
N ARG A 151 0.10 -14.20 4.87
CA ARG A 151 1.12 -14.25 3.83
C ARG A 151 0.55 -13.96 2.45
N MET A 152 1.43 -13.48 1.59
CA MET A 152 1.20 -13.28 0.16
C MET A 152 2.28 -14.04 -0.60
N GLU A 153 1.90 -14.92 -1.53
CA GLU A 153 2.83 -15.59 -2.43
C GLU A 153 2.83 -14.85 -3.76
N CYS A 154 3.99 -14.44 -4.20
CA CYS A 154 4.21 -13.68 -5.42
C CYS A 154 5.04 -14.53 -6.37
N THR A 155 4.46 -14.84 -7.51
CA THR A 155 5.09 -15.65 -8.55
C THR A 155 5.06 -14.88 -9.87
N PRO A 156 5.84 -15.28 -10.87
CA PRO A 156 5.86 -14.64 -12.18
C PRO A 156 4.50 -14.56 -12.86
N GLU A 157 3.66 -15.53 -12.62
CA GLU A 157 2.31 -15.58 -13.20
C GLU A 157 1.43 -14.41 -12.75
N GLY A 158 1.72 -13.81 -11.60
CA GLY A 158 1.07 -12.60 -11.11
C GLY A 158 1.60 -11.30 -11.71
N GLY A 159 2.62 -11.35 -12.57
CA GLY A 159 3.32 -10.17 -13.11
C GLY A 159 4.58 -9.83 -12.30
N GLY A 160 5.13 -8.65 -12.50
CA GLY A 160 6.31 -8.16 -11.83
C GLY A 160 7.61 -8.37 -12.61
N TRP A 161 8.74 -8.06 -11.99
CA TRP A 161 10.05 -8.18 -12.60
C TRP A 161 10.46 -9.63 -12.78
N GLY A 162 11.12 -9.93 -13.89
CA GLY A 162 11.59 -11.27 -14.18
C GLY A 162 10.50 -12.16 -14.81
N ASN A 163 9.54 -11.59 -15.51
CA ASN A 163 8.64 -12.33 -16.37
C ASN A 163 9.41 -12.97 -17.53
N GLY A 164 9.87 -14.18 -17.33
CA GLY A 164 10.69 -14.91 -18.29
C GLY A 164 11.70 -15.81 -17.60
N GLU A 165 12.79 -16.15 -18.29
CA GLU A 165 13.89 -16.91 -17.68
C GLU A 165 14.52 -16.12 -16.53
N GLY A 166 14.48 -16.65 -15.31
CA GLY A 166 14.98 -16.00 -14.10
C GLY A 166 13.95 -15.27 -13.27
N SER A 167 12.70 -15.52 -13.52
CA SER A 167 11.57 -14.93 -12.79
C SER A 167 11.60 -15.15 -11.28
N SER A 168 11.30 -14.09 -10.52
CA SER A 168 11.34 -14.10 -9.06
C SER A 168 10.11 -14.75 -8.45
N ARG A 169 10.34 -15.64 -7.48
CA ARG A 169 9.31 -16.18 -6.59
C ARG A 169 9.65 -15.77 -5.16
N TYR A 170 8.69 -15.22 -4.46
CA TYR A 170 8.88 -14.85 -3.06
C TYR A 170 7.57 -14.90 -2.28
N THR A 171 7.70 -15.00 -0.98
CA THR A 171 6.57 -14.94 -0.06
C THR A 171 6.82 -13.85 0.96
N VAL A 172 5.84 -12.97 1.15
CA VAL A 172 5.84 -11.98 2.21
C VAL A 172 4.94 -12.46 3.34
N TYR A 173 5.49 -12.55 4.53
CA TYR A 173 4.76 -12.81 5.76
C TYR A 173 4.55 -11.50 6.49
N PHE A 174 3.41 -11.36 7.14
CA PHE A 174 3.09 -10.16 7.89
C PHE A 174 2.34 -10.46 9.18
N MET A 175 2.48 -9.56 10.13
CA MET A 175 1.61 -9.45 11.29
C MET A 175 1.25 -7.97 11.45
N ARG A 176 -0.03 -7.71 11.69
CA ARG A 176 -0.56 -6.36 11.90
C ARG A 176 -1.34 -6.28 13.18
N SER A 177 -1.05 -5.25 13.95
CA SER A 177 -1.83 -4.89 15.12
C SER A 177 -2.57 -3.58 14.89
N PHE A 178 -3.79 -3.51 15.37
CA PHE A 178 -4.66 -2.34 15.38
C PHE A 178 -4.84 -1.92 16.83
N PRO A 179 -3.98 -1.04 17.34
CA PRO A 179 -4.07 -0.63 18.73
C PRO A 179 -5.40 0.09 19.01
N ASN A 180 -5.97 -0.15 20.19
CA ASN A 180 -7.11 0.62 20.67
C ASN A 180 -6.72 2.11 20.79
N ARG A 181 -7.69 2.97 20.51
CA ARG A 181 -7.58 4.40 20.77
C ARG A 181 -7.69 4.70 22.27
#